data_6a4488cb445179187fbe110daf284d14
#
_entry.id   6a4488cb445179187fbe110daf284d14
#
_cell.length_a   1.000
_cell.length_b   1.000
_cell.length_c   1.000
_cell.angle_alpha   90.00
_cell.angle_beta   90.00
_cell.angle_gamma   90.00
#
_symmetry.space_group_name_H-M   'P 1'
#
loop_
_entity.id
_entity.type
_entity.pdbx_description
1 polymer ?
#
loop_
_entity_poly.entity_id
_entity_poly.type
_entity_poly.pdbx_seq_one_letter_code
_entity_poly.pdbx_strand_id
1 'polypeptide(L)'
;MKKRFGIDIDGTVTSPEAMVPYLNEAFNLNITLNDIKQYDLTPLVTISEEQFAQWFYENEPIIYKESPLAKGAKEVLTKWKQEHELYFISARGSHLQQVTEEWFLENALDFDHIELIGNHDKIEAAKKYKVDIFLEDKHDNAVMIHEACGIPVILFDTPYNQDPLPNGVIRVRNWKEANAWAEDWLQQKRSMEE
;
A
#
# COMPACT_ATOMS: atom_id res chain seq x y z
N MET A 1 -1.38 5.12 -24.46
CA MET A 1 -0.85 3.76 -24.14
C MET A 1 -1.33 3.30 -22.76
N LYS A 2 -1.48 1.95 -22.55
CA LYS A 2 -1.68 1.42 -21.19
C LYS A 2 -0.48 1.75 -20.32
N LYS A 3 -0.72 2.18 -19.09
CA LYS A 3 0.31 2.40 -18.05
C LYS A 3 0.23 1.30 -17.01
N ARG A 4 1.33 1.04 -16.31
CA ARG A 4 1.44 0.04 -15.27
C ARG A 4 1.51 0.71 -13.91
N PHE A 5 0.52 0.44 -13.09
CA PHE A 5 0.42 0.94 -11.73
C PHE A 5 1.00 -0.11 -10.78
N GLY A 6 2.07 0.20 -10.08
CA GLY A 6 2.52 -0.54 -8.91
C GLY A 6 1.75 -0.05 -7.68
N ILE A 7 1.21 -0.95 -6.90
CA ILE A 7 0.30 -0.59 -5.82
C ILE A 7 0.64 -1.45 -4.61
N ASP A 8 0.94 -0.81 -3.49
CA ASP A 8 1.01 -1.49 -2.20
C ASP A 8 -0.38 -1.94 -1.74
N ILE A 9 -0.45 -2.93 -0.86
CA ILE A 9 -1.73 -3.46 -0.37
C ILE A 9 -2.07 -2.86 1.00
N ASP A 10 -1.19 -3.04 2.00
CA ASP A 10 -1.50 -2.75 3.40
C ASP A 10 -1.34 -1.26 3.72
N GLY A 11 -2.41 -0.64 4.23
CA GLY A 11 -2.45 0.81 4.46
C GLY A 11 -2.70 1.64 3.19
N THR A 12 -2.67 1.00 2.01
CA THR A 12 -2.91 1.61 0.70
C THR A 12 -4.27 1.18 0.14
N VAL A 13 -4.41 -0.10 -0.25
CA VAL A 13 -5.69 -0.68 -0.72
C VAL A 13 -6.56 -1.07 0.46
N THR A 14 -5.96 -1.64 1.51
CA THR A 14 -6.62 -1.83 2.79
C THR A 14 -6.61 -0.53 3.60
N SER A 15 -7.57 -0.39 4.52
CA SER A 15 -7.58 0.73 5.46
C SER A 15 -6.31 0.74 6.31
N PRO A 16 -5.65 1.89 6.53
CA PRO A 16 -4.52 1.99 7.45
C PRO A 16 -4.89 1.68 8.91
N GLU A 17 -6.20 1.63 9.23
CA GLU A 17 -6.71 1.26 10.55
C GLU A 17 -6.84 -0.25 10.76
N ALA A 18 -6.58 -1.08 9.74
CA ALA A 18 -6.85 -2.51 9.76
C ALA A 18 -6.22 -3.25 10.94
N MET A 19 -5.02 -2.85 11.36
CA MET A 19 -4.30 -3.45 12.50
C MET A 19 -4.83 -3.01 13.88
N VAL A 20 -5.46 -1.84 13.98
CA VAL A 20 -5.81 -1.20 15.26
C VAL A 20 -6.70 -2.08 16.15
N PRO A 21 -7.78 -2.69 15.67
CA PRO A 21 -8.62 -3.56 16.51
C PRO A 21 -7.85 -4.73 17.11
N TYR A 22 -6.98 -5.37 16.33
CA TYR A 22 -6.18 -6.51 16.76
C TYR A 22 -5.13 -6.14 17.80
N LEU A 23 -4.48 -4.99 17.63
CA LEU A 23 -3.55 -4.46 18.63
C LEU A 23 -4.27 -4.14 19.95
N ASN A 24 -5.43 -3.50 19.87
CA ASN A 24 -6.23 -3.17 21.05
C ASN A 24 -6.67 -4.43 21.81
N GLU A 25 -7.11 -5.45 21.11
CA GLU A 25 -7.56 -6.70 21.71
C GLU A 25 -6.39 -7.48 22.33
N ALA A 26 -5.33 -7.70 21.56
CA ALA A 26 -4.21 -8.55 21.98
C ALA A 26 -3.40 -7.96 23.13
N PHE A 27 -3.23 -6.64 23.15
CA PHE A 27 -2.35 -5.95 24.10
C PHE A 27 -3.10 -5.05 25.09
N ASN A 28 -4.45 -5.17 25.16
CA ASN A 28 -5.32 -4.39 26.02
C ASN A 28 -5.04 -2.88 25.91
N LEU A 29 -4.90 -2.40 24.66
CA LEU A 29 -4.70 -1.00 24.33
C LEU A 29 -6.05 -0.33 24.04
N ASN A 30 -6.03 1.00 23.98
CA ASN A 30 -7.17 1.82 23.54
C ASN A 30 -6.65 2.91 22.59
N ILE A 31 -5.98 2.48 21.52
CA ILE A 31 -5.38 3.37 20.52
C ILE A 31 -6.27 3.50 19.31
N THR A 32 -6.03 4.54 18.55
CA THR A 32 -6.57 4.81 17.21
C THR A 32 -5.41 4.93 16.23
N LEU A 33 -5.69 5.03 14.94
CA LEU A 33 -4.66 5.31 13.93
C LEU A 33 -3.86 6.58 14.27
N ASN A 34 -4.50 7.59 14.87
CA ASN A 34 -3.84 8.84 15.24
C ASN A 34 -2.76 8.69 16.31
N ASP A 35 -2.75 7.60 17.05
CA ASP A 35 -1.73 7.29 18.06
C ASP A 35 -0.51 6.60 17.47
N ILE A 36 -0.61 6.08 16.24
CA ILE A 36 0.48 5.42 15.50
C ILE A 36 1.29 6.50 14.77
N LYS A 37 2.41 6.93 15.37
CA LYS A 37 3.25 8.03 14.86
C LYS A 37 4.47 7.58 14.05
N GLN A 38 4.72 6.29 13.99
CA GLN A 38 5.81 5.68 13.22
C GLN A 38 5.34 4.33 12.67
N TYR A 39 5.99 3.89 11.61
CA TYR A 39 5.62 2.64 10.93
C TYR A 39 5.85 1.40 11.80
N ASP A 40 6.90 1.41 12.63
CA ASP A 40 7.16 0.35 13.61
C ASP A 40 6.13 0.42 14.75
N LEU A 41 5.39 -0.66 14.92
CA LEU A 41 4.34 -0.78 15.95
C LEU A 41 4.88 -1.29 17.30
N THR A 42 6.11 -1.79 17.35
CA THR A 42 6.72 -2.37 18.57
C THR A 42 6.70 -1.41 19.76
N PRO A 43 6.94 -0.10 19.60
CA PRO A 43 6.89 0.84 20.72
C PRO A 43 5.51 1.04 21.35
N LEU A 44 4.43 0.60 20.71
CA LEU A 44 3.07 0.69 21.23
C LEU A 44 2.74 -0.43 22.22
N VAL A 45 3.54 -1.48 22.25
CA VAL A 45 3.30 -2.68 23.07
C VAL A 45 4.39 -2.86 24.12
N THR A 46 4.09 -3.61 25.20
CA THR A 46 5.00 -3.84 26.33
C THR A 46 5.68 -5.22 26.29
N ILE A 47 5.86 -5.77 25.08
CA ILE A 47 6.50 -7.06 24.85
C ILE A 47 7.76 -6.89 24.00
N SER A 48 8.62 -7.94 23.90
CA SER A 48 9.81 -7.86 23.06
C SER A 48 9.48 -7.86 21.57
N GLU A 49 10.43 -7.42 20.74
CA GLU A 49 10.29 -7.45 19.27
C GLU A 49 10.04 -8.88 18.77
N GLU A 50 10.72 -9.90 19.34
CA GLU A 50 10.50 -11.29 18.96
C GLU A 50 9.09 -11.78 19.32
N GLN A 51 8.59 -11.38 20.48
CA GLN A 51 7.23 -11.72 20.90
C GLN A 51 6.19 -11.04 20.02
N PHE A 52 6.42 -9.78 19.64
CA PHE A 52 5.55 -9.07 18.71
C PHE A 52 5.57 -9.71 17.31
N ALA A 53 6.77 -10.03 16.79
CA ALA A 53 6.92 -10.70 15.50
C ALA A 53 6.21 -12.07 15.47
N GLN A 54 6.34 -12.86 16.56
CA GLN A 54 5.65 -14.14 16.68
C GLN A 54 4.12 -13.96 16.69
N TRP A 55 3.63 -13.03 17.52
CA TRP A 55 2.20 -12.71 17.56
C TRP A 55 1.69 -12.27 16.20
N PHE A 56 2.42 -11.40 15.51
CA PHE A 56 2.04 -10.91 14.19
C PHE A 56 1.98 -12.06 13.18
N TYR A 57 3.00 -12.89 13.10
CA TYR A 57 3.06 -14.04 12.20
C TYR A 57 1.89 -15.01 12.42
N GLU A 58 1.47 -15.23 13.67
CA GLU A 58 0.35 -16.10 14.00
C GLU A 58 -1.01 -15.49 13.62
N ASN A 59 -1.13 -14.17 13.64
CA ASN A 59 -2.38 -13.47 13.42
C ASN A 59 -2.51 -12.81 12.04
N GLU A 60 -1.41 -12.60 11.30
CA GLU A 60 -1.45 -11.92 10.00
C GLU A 60 -2.42 -12.55 8.99
N PRO A 61 -2.64 -13.89 8.92
CA PRO A 61 -3.60 -14.44 7.97
C PRO A 61 -5.04 -13.96 8.23
N ILE A 62 -5.44 -13.88 9.49
CA ILE A 62 -6.79 -13.41 9.84
C ILE A 62 -6.91 -11.91 9.70
N ILE A 63 -5.87 -11.16 10.12
CA ILE A 63 -5.80 -9.71 9.96
C ILE A 63 -5.97 -9.32 8.49
N TYR A 64 -5.23 -9.96 7.59
CA TYR A 64 -5.28 -9.65 6.17
C TYR A 64 -6.59 -10.08 5.51
N LYS A 65 -7.14 -11.22 5.93
CA LYS A 65 -8.43 -11.69 5.45
C LYS A 65 -9.57 -10.74 5.81
N GLU A 66 -9.53 -10.17 7.01
CA GLU A 66 -10.60 -9.30 7.54
C GLU A 66 -10.32 -7.81 7.32
N SER A 67 -9.18 -7.45 6.71
CA SER A 67 -8.84 -6.05 6.46
C SER A 67 -9.90 -5.34 5.62
N PRO A 68 -10.48 -4.24 6.09
CA PRO A 68 -11.42 -3.48 5.31
C PRO A 68 -10.71 -2.72 4.18
N LEU A 69 -11.41 -2.50 3.07
CA LEU A 69 -10.94 -1.65 2.00
C LEU A 69 -10.78 -0.19 2.47
N ALA A 70 -9.74 0.47 2.01
CA ALA A 70 -9.63 1.91 2.10
C ALA A 70 -10.76 2.59 1.32
N LYS A 71 -11.35 3.62 1.93
CA LYS A 71 -12.50 4.32 1.34
C LYS A 71 -12.17 4.88 -0.04
N GLY A 72 -12.92 4.46 -1.06
CA GLY A 72 -12.77 4.89 -2.44
C GLY A 72 -11.76 4.06 -3.26
N ALA A 73 -11.05 3.10 -2.64
CA ALA A 73 -10.09 2.26 -3.35
C ALA A 73 -10.75 1.45 -4.46
N LYS A 74 -11.85 0.76 -4.16
CA LYS A 74 -12.54 -0.10 -5.12
C LYS A 74 -12.97 0.64 -6.37
N GLU A 75 -13.60 1.78 -6.20
CA GLU A 75 -14.12 2.59 -7.31
C GLU A 75 -13.00 3.03 -8.24
N VAL A 76 -11.89 3.49 -7.66
CA VAL A 76 -10.73 3.98 -8.43
C VAL A 76 -10.01 2.82 -9.12
N LEU A 77 -9.74 1.74 -8.42
CA LEU A 77 -9.07 0.56 -8.97
C LEU A 77 -9.88 -0.08 -10.09
N THR A 78 -11.21 -0.20 -9.93
CA THR A 78 -12.09 -0.71 -10.97
C THR A 78 -12.04 0.16 -12.24
N LYS A 79 -12.01 1.49 -12.05
CA LYS A 79 -11.87 2.43 -13.18
C LYS A 79 -10.52 2.27 -13.87
N TRP A 80 -9.41 2.26 -13.11
CA TRP A 80 -8.07 2.16 -13.68
C TRP A 80 -7.86 0.83 -14.41
N LYS A 81 -8.42 -0.27 -13.89
CA LYS A 81 -8.29 -1.60 -14.52
C LYS A 81 -8.87 -1.67 -15.93
N GLN A 82 -9.83 -0.81 -16.27
CA GLN A 82 -10.40 -0.76 -17.62
C GLN A 82 -9.39 -0.26 -18.67
N GLU A 83 -8.48 0.64 -18.29
CA GLU A 83 -7.57 1.30 -19.23
C GLU A 83 -6.08 0.97 -18.98
N HIS A 84 -5.74 0.46 -17.79
CA HIS A 84 -4.36 0.29 -17.29
C HIS A 84 -4.12 -1.11 -16.76
N GLU A 85 -2.87 -1.42 -16.45
CA GLU A 85 -2.46 -2.68 -15.82
C GLU A 85 -2.16 -2.41 -14.33
N LEU A 86 -2.70 -3.25 -13.43
CA LEU A 86 -2.56 -3.11 -11.98
C LEU A 86 -1.69 -4.24 -11.42
N TYR A 87 -0.54 -3.86 -10.88
CA TYR A 87 0.44 -4.75 -10.26
C TYR A 87 0.46 -4.48 -8.76
N PHE A 88 -0.09 -5.40 -7.97
CA PHE A 88 -0.05 -5.28 -6.52
C PHE A 88 1.25 -5.89 -6.01
N ILE A 89 2.09 -5.07 -5.36
CA ILE A 89 3.42 -5.44 -4.88
C ILE A 89 3.46 -5.18 -3.38
N SER A 90 3.42 -6.25 -2.58
CA SER A 90 3.28 -6.17 -1.13
C SER A 90 4.45 -6.81 -0.40
N ALA A 91 4.77 -6.27 0.79
CA ALA A 91 5.76 -6.82 1.71
C ALA A 91 5.31 -8.12 2.40
N ARG A 92 4.06 -8.55 2.24
CA ARG A 92 3.54 -9.82 2.76
C ARG A 92 4.43 -10.99 2.36
N GLY A 93 4.54 -11.99 3.22
CA GLY A 93 5.26 -13.23 2.91
C GLY A 93 4.52 -14.11 1.90
N SER A 94 5.25 -14.91 1.13
CA SER A 94 4.68 -15.79 0.08
C SER A 94 3.68 -16.83 0.62
N HIS A 95 3.75 -17.19 1.91
CA HIS A 95 2.79 -18.08 2.56
C HIS A 95 1.38 -17.50 2.66
N LEU A 96 1.24 -16.19 2.44
CA LEU A 96 -0.03 -15.45 2.45
C LEU A 96 -0.65 -15.28 1.04
N GLN A 97 -0.08 -15.92 0.02
CA GLN A 97 -0.57 -15.79 -1.36
C GLN A 97 -2.06 -16.13 -1.47
N GLN A 98 -2.46 -17.27 -0.94
CA GLN A 98 -3.85 -17.72 -1.02
C GLN A 98 -4.81 -16.75 -0.32
N VAL A 99 -4.54 -16.35 0.92
CA VAL A 99 -5.41 -15.44 1.67
C VAL A 99 -5.50 -14.07 1.00
N THR A 100 -4.40 -13.63 0.38
CA THR A 100 -4.39 -12.37 -0.37
C THR A 100 -5.27 -12.44 -1.61
N GLU A 101 -5.13 -13.48 -2.43
CA GLU A 101 -5.95 -13.68 -3.63
C GLU A 101 -7.43 -13.84 -3.30
N GLU A 102 -7.76 -14.61 -2.25
CA GLU A 102 -9.13 -14.76 -1.74
C GLU A 102 -9.70 -13.40 -1.32
N TRP A 103 -8.91 -12.58 -0.61
CA TRP A 103 -9.33 -11.23 -0.21
C TRP A 103 -9.62 -10.32 -1.42
N PHE A 104 -8.80 -10.36 -2.48
CA PHE A 104 -9.05 -9.62 -3.71
C PHE A 104 -10.35 -10.08 -4.38
N LEU A 105 -10.58 -11.38 -4.44
CA LEU A 105 -11.77 -11.97 -5.03
C LEU A 105 -13.04 -11.59 -4.25
N GLU A 106 -13.01 -11.71 -2.93
CA GLU A 106 -14.14 -11.37 -2.04
C GLU A 106 -14.51 -9.87 -2.14
N ASN A 107 -13.51 -9.01 -2.34
CA ASN A 107 -13.71 -7.58 -2.54
C ASN A 107 -14.04 -7.18 -4.00
N ALA A 108 -14.07 -8.15 -4.91
CA ALA A 108 -14.25 -7.95 -6.35
C ALA A 108 -13.27 -6.91 -6.92
N LEU A 109 -11.97 -7.09 -6.62
CA LEU A 109 -10.88 -6.30 -7.14
C LEU A 109 -10.15 -7.10 -8.22
N ASP A 110 -10.14 -6.59 -9.44
CA ASP A 110 -9.40 -7.17 -10.55
C ASP A 110 -7.93 -6.71 -10.53
N PHE A 111 -7.03 -7.62 -10.91
CA PHE A 111 -5.60 -7.36 -11.00
C PHE A 111 -4.99 -8.00 -12.26
N ASP A 112 -3.81 -7.53 -12.66
CA ASP A 112 -2.98 -8.21 -13.66
C ASP A 112 -1.94 -9.09 -12.97
N HIS A 113 -1.45 -8.66 -11.81
CA HIS A 113 -0.48 -9.42 -11.04
C HIS A 113 -0.50 -9.06 -9.56
N ILE A 114 -0.26 -10.06 -8.69
CA ILE A 114 0.03 -9.90 -7.27
C ILE A 114 1.40 -10.52 -7.00
N GLU A 115 2.33 -9.75 -6.43
CA GLU A 115 3.64 -10.22 -5.99
C GLU A 115 3.82 -9.95 -4.49
N LEU A 116 4.00 -11.02 -3.73
CA LEU A 116 4.31 -10.98 -2.30
C LEU A 116 5.82 -11.20 -2.14
N ILE A 117 6.54 -10.12 -1.85
CA ILE A 117 8.01 -10.13 -1.86
C ILE A 117 8.65 -10.49 -0.52
N GLY A 118 7.86 -10.54 0.56
CA GLY A 118 8.33 -10.93 1.89
C GLY A 118 9.27 -9.93 2.58
N ASN A 119 9.40 -8.73 2.03
CA ASN A 119 10.19 -7.64 2.60
C ASN A 119 9.70 -6.29 2.06
N HIS A 120 10.29 -5.19 2.56
CA HIS A 120 9.87 -3.83 2.15
C HIS A 120 10.60 -3.29 0.91
N ASP A 121 11.60 -3.96 0.36
CA ASP A 121 12.31 -3.50 -0.84
C ASP A 121 11.55 -3.87 -2.12
N LYS A 122 10.71 -2.96 -2.57
CA LYS A 122 9.86 -3.11 -3.77
C LYS A 122 10.54 -2.68 -5.06
N ILE A 123 11.77 -2.18 -5.01
CA ILE A 123 12.48 -1.58 -6.16
C ILE A 123 12.65 -2.59 -7.29
N GLU A 124 13.14 -3.79 -6.98
CA GLU A 124 13.36 -4.82 -7.99
C GLU A 124 12.06 -5.29 -8.66
N ALA A 125 10.97 -5.41 -7.88
CA ALA A 125 9.66 -5.73 -8.43
C ALA A 125 9.12 -4.61 -9.32
N ALA A 126 9.23 -3.35 -8.91
CA ALA A 126 8.82 -2.19 -9.70
C ALA A 126 9.58 -2.12 -11.04
N LYS A 127 10.89 -2.38 -11.03
CA LYS A 127 11.72 -2.45 -12.25
C LYS A 127 11.37 -3.65 -13.13
N LYS A 128 11.21 -4.84 -12.53
CA LYS A 128 10.83 -6.10 -13.22
C LYS A 128 9.54 -5.93 -14.02
N TYR A 129 8.53 -5.31 -13.42
CA TYR A 129 7.24 -5.09 -14.07
C TYR A 129 7.18 -3.78 -14.87
N LYS A 130 8.24 -2.99 -14.88
CA LYS A 130 8.32 -1.70 -15.59
C LYS A 130 7.15 -0.80 -15.20
N VAL A 131 6.95 -0.61 -13.90
CA VAL A 131 5.90 0.22 -13.33
C VAL A 131 6.12 1.66 -13.74
N ASP A 132 5.06 2.34 -14.18
CA ASP A 132 5.11 3.76 -14.60
C ASP A 132 4.82 4.73 -13.46
N ILE A 133 4.09 4.28 -12.44
CA ILE A 133 3.68 5.03 -11.26
C ILE A 133 3.51 4.05 -10.09
N PHE A 134 3.82 4.47 -8.86
CA PHE A 134 3.63 3.64 -7.68
C PHE A 134 2.70 4.30 -6.65
N LEU A 135 1.95 3.49 -5.88
CA LEU A 135 1.10 3.92 -4.77
C LEU A 135 1.56 3.23 -3.49
N GLU A 136 1.74 3.98 -2.43
CA GLU A 136 2.37 3.56 -1.18
C GLU A 136 1.80 4.34 0.02
N ASP A 137 1.93 3.77 1.25
CA ASP A 137 1.64 4.44 2.52
C ASP A 137 2.90 4.63 3.40
N LYS A 138 3.98 3.89 3.11
CA LYS A 138 5.24 3.98 3.85
C LYS A 138 6.19 4.98 3.20
N HIS A 139 6.58 6.01 3.97
CA HIS A 139 7.44 7.11 3.52
C HIS A 139 8.73 6.63 2.85
N ASP A 140 9.50 5.80 3.55
CA ASP A 140 10.82 5.36 3.07
C ASP A 140 10.72 4.58 1.76
N ASN A 141 9.71 3.69 1.65
CA ASN A 141 9.45 2.96 0.42
C ASN A 141 9.13 3.90 -0.73
N ALA A 142 8.25 4.89 -0.50
CA ALA A 142 7.88 5.86 -1.53
C ALA A 142 9.07 6.65 -2.04
N VAL A 143 9.94 7.12 -1.14
CA VAL A 143 11.17 7.84 -1.49
C VAL A 143 12.14 6.94 -2.26
N MET A 144 12.42 5.75 -1.74
CA MET A 144 13.36 4.81 -2.36
C MET A 144 12.91 4.35 -3.76
N ILE A 145 11.62 4.07 -3.94
CA ILE A 145 11.06 3.69 -5.26
C ILE A 145 11.20 4.86 -6.23
N HIS A 146 10.85 6.08 -5.81
CA HIS A 146 11.00 7.27 -6.64
C HIS A 146 12.45 7.47 -7.09
N GLU A 147 13.39 7.46 -6.17
CA GLU A 147 14.81 7.70 -6.45
C GLU A 147 15.44 6.61 -7.32
N ALA A 148 15.13 5.34 -7.04
CA ALA A 148 15.73 4.20 -7.74
C ALA A 148 15.11 3.89 -9.11
N CYS A 149 13.82 4.22 -9.31
CA CYS A 149 13.08 3.92 -10.53
C CYS A 149 12.83 5.17 -11.40
N GLY A 150 12.97 6.38 -10.87
CA GLY A 150 12.69 7.63 -11.58
C GLY A 150 11.21 7.82 -11.94
N ILE A 151 10.31 7.16 -11.21
CA ILE A 151 8.86 7.22 -11.42
C ILE A 151 8.18 8.07 -10.35
N PRO A 152 7.02 8.67 -10.62
CA PRO A 152 6.23 9.33 -9.58
C PRO A 152 5.67 8.29 -8.60
N VAL A 153 5.58 8.69 -7.33
CA VAL A 153 4.96 7.88 -6.29
C VAL A 153 3.88 8.69 -5.59
N ILE A 154 2.68 8.13 -5.50
CA ILE A 154 1.58 8.66 -4.70
C ILE A 154 1.69 8.06 -3.30
N LEU A 155 1.87 8.92 -2.28
CA LEU A 155 1.94 8.53 -0.88
C LEU A 155 0.63 8.89 -0.18
N PHE A 156 -0.09 7.88 0.34
CA PHE A 156 -1.30 8.12 1.14
C PHE A 156 -0.92 8.69 2.50
N ASP A 157 -1.55 9.80 2.86
CA ASP A 157 -1.31 10.52 4.10
C ASP A 157 -1.76 9.72 5.32
N THR A 158 -0.83 9.44 6.22
CA THR A 158 -1.06 8.74 7.49
C THR A 158 -0.27 9.41 8.61
N PRO A 159 -0.66 9.23 9.89
CA PRO A 159 0.07 9.83 10.99
C PRO A 159 1.52 9.36 11.16
N TYR A 160 1.89 8.23 10.54
CA TYR A 160 3.21 7.61 10.64
C TYR A 160 4.15 7.90 9.46
N ASN A 161 3.73 8.74 8.50
CA ASN A 161 4.55 9.03 7.32
C ASN A 161 4.74 10.53 7.04
N GLN A 162 4.82 11.36 8.09
CA GLN A 162 4.77 12.82 7.99
C GLN A 162 6.09 13.50 7.61
N ASP A 163 7.15 12.75 7.35
CA ASP A 163 8.45 13.29 6.96
C ASP A 163 8.38 14.07 5.63
N PRO A 164 9.32 15.03 5.40
CA PRO A 164 9.40 15.79 4.15
C PRO A 164 9.56 14.88 2.94
N LEU A 165 8.95 15.27 1.81
CA LEU A 165 8.98 14.50 0.57
C LEU A 165 9.85 15.16 -0.49
N PRO A 166 10.60 14.37 -1.30
CA PRO A 166 11.27 14.87 -2.48
C PRO A 166 10.25 15.21 -3.59
N ASN A 167 10.69 16.02 -4.55
CA ASN A 167 9.91 16.25 -5.76
C ASN A 167 9.68 14.91 -6.50
N GLY A 168 8.42 14.60 -6.82
CA GLY A 168 8.04 13.35 -7.49
C GLY A 168 7.42 12.30 -6.56
N VAL A 169 7.45 12.54 -5.24
CA VAL A 169 6.57 11.84 -4.28
C VAL A 169 5.45 12.78 -3.86
N ILE A 170 4.23 12.37 -4.10
CA ILE A 170 3.04 13.22 -3.97
C ILE A 170 2.16 12.70 -2.84
N ARG A 171 2.02 13.49 -1.77
CA ARG A 171 1.13 13.15 -0.66
C ARG A 171 -0.32 13.43 -1.01
N VAL A 172 -1.19 12.46 -0.79
CA VAL A 172 -2.64 12.55 -1.01
C VAL A 172 -3.39 12.07 0.23
N ARG A 173 -4.54 12.64 0.50
CA ARG A 173 -5.35 12.30 1.69
C ARG A 173 -6.27 11.08 1.48
N ASN A 174 -6.56 10.73 0.25
CA ASN A 174 -7.54 9.70 -0.08
C ASN A 174 -7.45 9.27 -1.56
N TRP A 175 -8.15 8.21 -1.90
CA TRP A 175 -8.21 7.66 -3.25
C TRP A 175 -8.80 8.62 -4.31
N LYS A 176 -9.68 9.54 -3.91
CA LYS A 176 -10.20 10.57 -4.83
C LYS A 176 -9.10 11.54 -5.27
N GLU A 177 -8.26 11.98 -4.34
CA GLU A 177 -7.11 12.83 -4.66
C GLU A 177 -6.06 12.05 -5.47
N ALA A 178 -5.80 10.78 -5.11
CA ALA A 178 -4.92 9.92 -5.89
C ALA A 178 -5.38 9.77 -7.34
N ASN A 179 -6.67 9.53 -7.56
CA ASN A 179 -7.25 9.44 -8.89
C ASN A 179 -7.13 10.77 -9.66
N ALA A 180 -7.44 11.90 -9.04
CA ALA A 180 -7.36 13.20 -9.70
C ALA A 180 -5.91 13.49 -10.15
N TRP A 181 -4.93 13.25 -9.28
CA TRP A 181 -3.52 13.45 -9.62
C TRP A 181 -3.05 12.50 -10.74
N ALA A 182 -3.44 11.23 -10.66
CA ALA A 182 -3.07 10.24 -11.69
C ALA A 182 -3.67 10.60 -13.06
N GLU A 183 -4.91 11.08 -13.11
CA GLU A 183 -5.55 11.53 -14.36
C GLU A 183 -4.82 12.72 -14.98
N ASP A 184 -4.46 13.73 -14.19
CA ASP A 184 -3.70 14.88 -14.65
C ASP A 184 -2.31 14.44 -15.19
N TRP A 185 -1.62 13.57 -14.48
CA TRP A 185 -0.35 13.00 -14.91
C TRP A 185 -0.48 12.23 -16.23
N LEU A 186 -1.52 11.40 -16.37
CA LEU A 186 -1.79 10.63 -17.59
C LEU A 186 -2.07 11.55 -18.79
N GLN A 187 -2.80 12.65 -18.60
CA GLN A 187 -3.07 13.64 -19.65
C GLN A 187 -1.77 14.32 -20.11
N GLN A 188 -0.92 14.74 -19.16
CA GLN A 188 0.38 15.34 -19.50
C GLN A 188 1.26 14.38 -20.31
N LYS A 189 1.31 13.09 -19.93
CA LYS A 189 2.08 12.07 -20.67
C LYS A 189 1.55 11.87 -22.09
N ARG A 190 0.24 11.83 -22.29
CA ARG A 190 -0.39 11.74 -23.65
C ARG A 190 0.01 12.92 -24.53
N SER A 191 -0.04 14.14 -24.00
CA SER A 191 0.32 15.36 -24.74
C SER A 191 1.81 15.48 -25.09
N MET A 192 2.68 14.72 -24.42
CA MET A 192 4.12 14.68 -24.72
C MET A 192 4.49 13.58 -25.74
N GLU A 193 3.60 12.62 -25.97
CA GLU A 193 3.76 11.50 -26.91
C GLU A 193 3.16 11.81 -28.31
N GLU A 194 2.39 12.92 -28.43
CA GLU A 194 1.85 13.49 -29.68
C GLU A 194 2.81 14.53 -30.30
#